data_eb56f4b1b5cd2eb7713f1ef90d62f876
#
_entry.id   eb56f4b1b5cd2eb7713f1ef90d62f876
#
_cell.length_a   1.000
_cell.length_b   1.000
_cell.length_c   1.000
_cell.angle_alpha   90.00
_cell.angle_beta   90.00
_cell.angle_gamma   90.00
#
_symmetry.space_group_name_H-M   'P 1'
#
loop_
_entity.id
_entity.type
_entity.pdbx_description
1 polymer ?
#
loop_
_entity_poly.entity_id
_entity_poly.type
_entity_poly.pdbx_seq_one_letter_code
_entity_poly.pdbx_strand_id
1 'polypeptide(L)'
;MLFRVDPASPQPLGDQIAASVRRAIAEGKVAPGERLPPARSLADSLGVNLHTVLRGYQRLRDEGLIELRRGRGAVVMGGSGAGGRAALMLKVRELVDQARQLGLTEEEVVGLVRQGLA
;
A
#
# COMPACT_ATOMS: atom_id res chain seq x y z
N MET A 1 1.50 9.23 -11.92
CA MET A 1 2.04 8.74 -10.63
C MET A 1 3.42 8.15 -10.87
N LEU A 2 4.36 8.50 -10.04
CA LEU A 2 5.74 8.03 -10.19
C LEU A 2 6.00 6.89 -9.20
N PHE A 3 6.38 5.72 -9.71
CA PHE A 3 6.78 4.59 -8.90
C PHE A 3 8.30 4.55 -8.75
N ARG A 4 8.75 4.33 -7.53
CA ARG A 4 10.16 4.12 -7.25
C ARG A 4 10.32 2.86 -6.42
N VAL A 5 11.27 2.02 -6.82
CA VAL A 5 11.64 0.84 -6.05
C VAL A 5 13.16 0.84 -5.86
N ASP A 6 13.58 0.38 -4.70
CA ASP A 6 14.99 0.26 -4.35
C ASP A 6 15.32 -1.19 -4.07
N PRO A 7 15.99 -1.89 -5.02
CA PRO A 7 16.33 -3.30 -4.81
C PRO A 7 17.28 -3.53 -3.62
N ALA A 8 18.02 -2.50 -3.23
CA ALA A 8 18.96 -2.58 -2.11
C ALA A 8 18.26 -2.45 -0.75
N SER A 9 16.99 -1.99 -0.73
CA SER A 9 16.24 -1.88 0.50
C SER A 9 15.87 -3.26 1.04
N PRO A 10 15.88 -3.48 2.38
CA PRO A 10 15.40 -4.73 2.97
C PRO A 10 13.91 -4.94 2.79
N GLN A 11 13.15 -3.90 2.45
CA GLN A 11 11.71 -4.01 2.22
C GLN A 11 11.44 -4.74 0.91
N PRO A 12 10.56 -5.76 0.89
CA PRO A 12 10.20 -6.45 -0.35
C PRO A 12 9.68 -5.49 -1.41
N LEU A 13 10.00 -5.74 -2.68
CA LEU A 13 9.63 -4.87 -3.78
C LEU A 13 8.12 -4.69 -3.91
N GLY A 14 7.34 -5.74 -3.67
CA GLY A 14 5.87 -5.63 -3.68
C GLY A 14 5.35 -4.67 -2.63
N ASP A 15 5.95 -4.67 -1.45
CA ASP A 15 5.60 -3.74 -0.37
C ASP A 15 5.98 -2.31 -0.73
N GLN A 16 7.09 -2.11 -1.43
CA GLN A 16 7.49 -0.79 -1.90
C GLN A 16 6.50 -0.23 -2.92
N ILE A 17 6.01 -1.09 -3.83
CA ILE A 17 5.00 -0.72 -4.81
C ILE A 17 3.71 -0.31 -4.09
N ALA A 18 3.26 -1.12 -3.14
CA ALA A 18 2.07 -0.80 -2.36
C ALA A 18 2.23 0.52 -1.60
N ALA A 19 3.40 0.74 -1.00
CA ALA A 19 3.69 1.97 -0.27
C ALA A 19 3.62 3.20 -1.20
N SER A 20 4.14 3.09 -2.42
CA SER A 20 4.10 4.18 -3.40
C SER A 20 2.66 4.56 -3.77
N VAL A 21 1.81 3.57 -4.02
CA VAL A 21 0.40 3.80 -4.34
C VAL A 21 -0.35 4.38 -3.13
N ARG A 22 -0.12 3.80 -1.96
CA ARG A 22 -0.76 4.24 -0.72
C ARG A 22 -0.46 5.72 -0.45
N ARG A 23 0.80 6.11 -0.63
CA ARG A 23 1.22 7.50 -0.46
C ARG A 23 0.57 8.41 -1.49
N ALA A 24 0.50 7.98 -2.75
CA ALA A 24 -0.12 8.76 -3.82
C ALA A 24 -1.61 9.01 -3.55
N ILE A 25 -2.32 7.99 -3.06
CA ILE A 25 -3.72 8.12 -2.67
C ILE A 25 -3.87 9.09 -1.49
N ALA A 26 -3.02 8.93 -0.46
CA ALA A 26 -3.07 9.77 0.73
C ALA A 26 -2.80 11.24 0.40
N GLU A 27 -1.91 11.50 -0.56
CA GLU A 27 -1.55 12.86 -0.97
C GLU A 27 -2.48 13.43 -2.04
N GLY A 28 -3.50 12.68 -2.46
CA GLY A 28 -4.44 13.12 -3.47
C GLY A 28 -3.89 13.15 -4.89
N LYS A 29 -2.73 12.53 -5.14
CA LYS A 29 -2.12 12.50 -6.48
C LYS A 29 -2.84 11.54 -7.41
N VAL A 30 -3.57 10.58 -6.85
CA VAL A 30 -4.39 9.62 -7.58
C VAL A 30 -5.81 9.75 -7.06
N ALA A 31 -6.75 9.99 -7.97
CA ALA A 31 -8.13 10.24 -7.62
C ALA A 31 -8.93 8.94 -7.49
N PRO A 32 -10.01 8.94 -6.68
CA PRO A 32 -10.95 7.82 -6.67
C PRO A 32 -11.48 7.54 -8.09
N GLY A 33 -11.55 6.27 -8.46
CA GLY A 33 -11.97 5.84 -9.77
C GLY A 33 -10.86 5.82 -10.82
N GLU A 34 -9.71 6.37 -10.51
CA GLU A 34 -8.56 6.38 -11.42
C GLU A 34 -7.95 4.99 -11.51
N ARG A 35 -7.51 4.62 -12.70
CA ARG A 35 -6.88 3.33 -12.95
C ARG A 35 -5.39 3.41 -12.65
N LEU A 36 -4.88 2.38 -11.97
CA LEU A 36 -3.44 2.21 -11.83
C LEU A 36 -2.87 1.63 -13.13
N PRO A 37 -1.57 1.76 -13.37
CA PRO A 37 -0.93 1.13 -14.52
C PRO A 37 -1.23 -0.38 -14.54
N PRO A 38 -1.43 -0.98 -15.73
CA PRO A 38 -1.53 -2.43 -15.82
C PRO A 38 -0.30 -3.09 -15.20
N ALA A 39 -0.52 -4.17 -14.46
CA ALA A 39 0.58 -4.81 -13.72
C ALA A 39 1.75 -5.19 -14.62
N ARG A 40 1.47 -5.70 -15.81
CA ARG A 40 2.52 -6.10 -16.76
C ARG A 40 3.33 -4.89 -17.22
N SER A 41 2.65 -3.77 -17.55
CA SER A 41 3.32 -2.54 -17.96
C SER A 41 4.21 -2.00 -16.86
N LEU A 42 3.71 -2.01 -15.62
CA LEU A 42 4.48 -1.53 -14.48
C LEU A 42 5.69 -2.43 -14.21
N ALA A 43 5.49 -3.75 -14.30
CA ALA A 43 6.59 -4.71 -14.13
C ALA A 43 7.70 -4.45 -15.15
N ASP A 44 7.33 -4.24 -16.41
CA ASP A 44 8.29 -3.96 -17.47
C ASP A 44 9.02 -2.63 -17.23
N SER A 45 8.29 -1.60 -16.83
CA SER A 45 8.87 -0.28 -16.55
C SER A 45 9.84 -0.29 -15.39
N LEU A 46 9.56 -1.07 -14.36
CA LEU A 46 10.38 -1.12 -13.16
C LEU A 46 11.47 -2.20 -13.23
N GLY A 47 11.42 -3.07 -14.23
CA GLY A 47 12.35 -4.19 -14.35
C GLY A 47 12.17 -5.23 -13.25
N VAL A 48 10.93 -5.44 -12.81
CA VAL A 48 10.61 -6.41 -11.76
C VAL A 48 9.69 -7.49 -12.30
N ASN A 49 9.54 -8.57 -11.53
CA ASN A 49 8.66 -9.67 -11.89
C ASN A 49 7.20 -9.23 -11.81
N LEU A 50 6.38 -9.73 -12.76
CA LEU A 50 4.94 -9.47 -12.78
C LEU A 50 4.28 -9.83 -11.45
N HIS A 51 4.65 -10.96 -10.86
CA HIS A 51 4.08 -11.39 -9.58
C HIS A 51 4.39 -10.43 -8.44
N THR A 52 5.52 -9.72 -8.51
CA THR A 52 5.87 -8.70 -7.54
C THR A 52 4.87 -7.55 -7.56
N VAL A 53 4.52 -7.09 -8.75
CA VAL A 53 3.50 -6.02 -8.91
C VAL A 53 2.14 -6.51 -8.45
N LEU A 54 1.76 -7.73 -8.85
CA LEU A 54 0.47 -8.31 -8.45
C LEU A 54 0.33 -8.44 -6.94
N ARG A 55 1.41 -8.82 -6.24
CA ARG A 55 1.38 -8.87 -4.77
C ARG A 55 1.13 -7.49 -4.17
N GLY A 56 1.79 -6.47 -4.70
CA GLY A 56 1.59 -5.11 -4.25
C GLY A 56 0.15 -4.66 -4.44
N TYR A 57 -0.43 -4.95 -5.59
CA TYR A 57 -1.82 -4.61 -5.89
C TYR A 57 -2.80 -5.40 -5.02
N GLN A 58 -2.54 -6.70 -4.80
CA GLN A 58 -3.39 -7.52 -3.92
C GLN A 58 -3.38 -6.99 -2.49
N ARG A 59 -2.21 -6.55 -2.01
CA ARG A 59 -2.10 -5.95 -0.69
C ARG A 59 -2.96 -4.69 -0.58
N LEU A 60 -2.92 -3.83 -1.58
CA LEU A 60 -3.75 -2.61 -1.61
C LEU A 60 -5.24 -2.95 -1.65
N ARG A 61 -5.61 -3.99 -2.38
CA ARG A 61 -6.98 -4.47 -2.40
C ARG A 61 -7.43 -4.94 -1.02
N ASP A 62 -6.58 -5.70 -0.33
CA ASP A 62 -6.89 -6.21 1.00
C ASP A 62 -7.04 -5.07 2.02
N GLU A 63 -6.31 -3.97 1.81
CA GLU A 63 -6.44 -2.75 2.63
C GLU A 63 -7.67 -1.92 2.26
N GLY A 64 -8.39 -2.29 1.21
CA GLY A 64 -9.59 -1.57 0.79
C GLY A 64 -9.31 -0.29 0.00
N LEU A 65 -8.09 -0.12 -0.52
CA LEU A 65 -7.70 1.08 -1.24
C LEU A 65 -7.93 1.00 -2.74
N ILE A 66 -7.95 -0.19 -3.29
CA ILE A 66 -8.22 -0.43 -4.72
C ILE A 66 -9.14 -1.62 -4.90
N GLU A 67 -9.74 -1.68 -6.08
CA GLU A 67 -10.46 -2.86 -6.57
C GLU A 67 -9.70 -3.44 -7.75
N LEU A 68 -9.70 -4.77 -7.86
CA LEU A 68 -9.21 -5.46 -9.04
C LEU A 68 -10.42 -5.86 -9.86
N ARG A 69 -10.65 -5.17 -10.97
CA ARG A 69 -11.82 -5.40 -11.83
C ARG A 69 -11.43 -6.11 -13.11
N ARG A 70 -12.17 -7.15 -13.45
CA ARG A 70 -11.96 -7.87 -14.69
C ARG A 70 -12.16 -6.90 -15.87
N GLY A 71 -11.17 -6.85 -16.77
CA GLY A 71 -11.20 -5.98 -17.94
C GLY A 71 -10.82 -4.52 -17.68
N ARG A 72 -10.76 -4.10 -16.43
CA ARG A 72 -10.38 -2.73 -16.06
C ARG A 72 -9.08 -2.65 -15.25
N GLY A 73 -8.61 -3.78 -14.71
CA GLY A 73 -7.41 -3.84 -13.89
C GLY A 73 -7.62 -3.25 -12.50
N ALA A 74 -6.59 -2.59 -11.99
CA ALA A 74 -6.61 -2.02 -10.66
C ALA A 74 -7.17 -0.59 -10.69
N VAL A 75 -8.19 -0.34 -9.90
CA VAL A 75 -8.91 0.95 -9.85
C VAL A 75 -8.91 1.44 -8.41
N VAL A 76 -8.58 2.72 -8.21
CA VAL A 76 -8.63 3.32 -6.88
C VAL A 76 -10.08 3.37 -6.41
N MET A 77 -10.31 2.93 -5.15
CA MET A 77 -11.66 2.86 -4.60
C MET A 77 -12.31 4.23 -4.62
N GLY A 78 -13.56 4.26 -5.10
CA GLY A 78 -14.35 5.48 -5.11
C GLY A 78 -14.92 5.80 -3.74
N GLY A 79 -15.31 7.03 -3.55
CA GLY A 79 -15.98 7.48 -2.35
C GLY A 79 -15.12 8.34 -1.44
N SER A 80 -15.81 9.05 -0.56
CA SER A 80 -15.17 9.89 0.45
C SER A 80 -14.50 9.01 1.50
N GLY A 81 -13.23 9.15 1.71
CA GLY A 81 -12.51 8.41 2.74
C GLY A 81 -11.37 7.54 2.25
N ALA A 82 -11.25 7.30 0.92
CA ALA A 82 -10.11 6.53 0.40
C ALA A 82 -8.78 7.19 0.76
N GLY A 83 -8.67 8.51 0.61
CA GLY A 83 -7.49 9.26 0.99
C GLY A 83 -7.22 9.21 2.50
N GLY A 84 -8.27 9.34 3.31
CA GLY A 84 -8.16 9.25 4.76
C GLY A 84 -7.75 7.86 5.21
N ARG A 85 -8.30 6.83 4.59
CA ARG A 85 -7.91 5.44 4.89
C ARG A 85 -6.44 5.17 4.53
N ALA A 86 -6.01 5.67 3.36
CA ALA A 86 -4.62 5.53 2.94
C ALA A 86 -3.68 6.27 3.90
N ALA A 87 -4.03 7.47 4.32
CA ALA A 87 -3.26 8.23 5.29
C ALA A 87 -3.16 7.49 6.63
N LEU A 88 -4.26 6.89 7.07
CA LEU A 88 -4.27 6.09 8.31
C LEU A 88 -3.35 4.87 8.19
N MET A 89 -3.36 4.21 7.04
CA MET A 89 -2.48 3.06 6.82
C MET A 89 -1.01 3.44 6.85
N LEU A 90 -0.65 4.65 6.40
CA LEU A 90 0.72 5.14 6.54
C LEU A 90 1.11 5.26 8.02
N LYS A 91 0.22 5.78 8.84
CA LYS A 91 0.45 5.89 10.29
C LYS A 91 0.59 4.51 10.96
N VAL A 92 -0.21 3.55 10.53
CA VAL A 92 -0.10 2.18 11.03
C VAL A 92 1.28 1.60 10.69
N ARG A 93 1.78 1.84 9.49
CA ARG A 93 3.11 1.40 9.08
C ARG A 93 4.20 2.03 9.94
N GLU A 94 4.10 3.32 10.21
CA GLU A 94 5.04 4.01 11.09
C GLU A 94 5.01 3.41 12.50
N LEU A 95 3.82 3.15 13.02
CA LEU A 95 3.65 2.51 14.33
C LEU A 95 4.34 1.14 14.36
N VAL A 96 4.11 0.32 13.35
CA VAL A 96 4.70 -1.02 13.27
C VAL A 96 6.23 -0.94 13.21
N ASP A 97 6.77 -0.02 12.42
CA ASP A 97 8.22 0.15 12.30
C ASP A 97 8.85 0.56 13.64
N GLN A 98 8.22 1.49 14.35
CA GLN A 98 8.68 1.91 15.67
C GLN A 98 8.61 0.76 16.68
N ALA A 99 7.54 -0.02 16.64
CA ALA A 99 7.37 -1.17 17.51
C ALA A 99 8.46 -2.22 17.27
N ARG A 100 8.82 -2.45 16.02
CA ARG A 100 9.91 -3.38 15.69
C ARG A 100 11.25 -2.89 16.22
N GLN A 101 11.51 -1.59 16.16
CA GLN A 101 12.73 -1.01 16.72
C GLN A 101 12.81 -1.20 18.23
N LEU A 102 11.66 -1.21 18.89
CA LEU A 102 11.59 -1.46 20.34
C LEU A 102 11.53 -2.95 20.69
N GLY A 103 11.53 -3.83 19.70
CA GLY A 103 11.47 -5.27 19.93
C GLY A 103 10.13 -5.79 20.39
N LEU A 104 9.04 -5.06 20.13
CA LEU A 104 7.72 -5.47 20.54
C LEU A 104 7.19 -6.61 19.67
N THR A 105 6.45 -7.53 20.30
CA THR A 105 5.76 -8.59 19.58
C THR A 105 4.46 -8.09 18.97
N GLU A 106 3.89 -8.87 18.05
CA GLU A 106 2.59 -8.55 17.46
C GLU A 106 1.53 -8.38 18.54
N GLU A 107 1.50 -9.27 19.53
CA GLU A 107 0.54 -9.20 20.62
C GLU A 107 0.67 -7.92 21.44
N GLU A 108 1.90 -7.49 21.68
CA GLU A 108 2.15 -6.24 22.40
C GLU A 108 1.68 -5.04 21.60
N VAL A 109 1.90 -5.02 20.29
CA VAL A 109 1.44 -3.94 19.41
C VAL A 109 -0.09 -3.88 19.41
N VAL A 110 -0.76 -5.02 19.24
CA VAL A 110 -2.22 -5.09 19.27
C VAL A 110 -2.75 -4.60 20.62
N GLY A 111 -2.07 -4.96 21.71
CA GLY A 111 -2.44 -4.50 23.05
C GLY A 111 -2.39 -2.99 23.19
N LEU A 112 -1.36 -2.35 22.64
CA LEU A 112 -1.24 -0.90 22.66
C LEU A 112 -2.40 -0.23 21.90
N VAL A 113 -2.77 -0.78 20.75
CA VAL A 113 -3.91 -0.26 19.98
C VAL A 113 -5.20 -0.37 20.78
N ARG A 114 -5.42 -1.51 21.43
CA ARG A 114 -6.61 -1.71 22.29
C ARG A 114 -6.67 -0.71 23.42
N GLN A 115 -5.54 -0.41 24.05
CA GLN A 115 -5.46 0.62 25.09
C GLN A 115 -5.87 1.98 24.56
N GLY A 116 -5.42 2.33 23.36
CA GLY A 116 -5.78 3.59 22.74
C GLY A 116 -7.26 3.70 22.37
N LEU A 117 -7.95 2.55 22.21
CA LEU A 117 -9.37 2.52 21.88
C LEU A 117 -10.26 2.58 23.14
N ALA A 118 -9.71 2.40 24.30
CA ALA A 118 -10.47 2.38 25.54
C ALA A 118 -10.92 3.76 25.99
#